data_ef0442c74dfd61923fd05a47e876dd42
#
_entry.id   ef0442c74dfd61923fd05a47e876dd42
#
_cell.length_a   1.000
_cell.length_b   1.000
_cell.length_c   1.000
_cell.angle_alpha   90.00
_cell.angle_beta   90.00
_cell.angle_gamma   90.00
#
_symmetry.space_group_name_H-M   'P 1'
#
loop_
_entity.id
_entity.type
_entity.pdbx_description
1 polymer ?
#
loop_
_entity_poly.entity_id
_entity_poly.type
_entity_poly.pdbx_seq_one_letter_code
_entity_poly.pdbx_strand_id
1 'polypeptide(L)'
;MMSACAPEAYAHARRVALGAVATAQTIDLPAPLVEQVEQAGLLHDIGKLAIAERNLGPQELHGDLHAVLLRQHVRVGFDILSVVPHLRSAASIVIALHERWDGFGYPAGLRGAEIPLGARIIAIADAYDVLTSTCAYRSGMSRDAANVEIVRGAGTYFDPDMVRAWLRASDRLECS
;
A
#
# COMPACT_ATOMS: atom_id res chain seq x y z
N MET A 1 15.59 13.99 15.83
CA MET A 1 14.64 12.85 15.93
C MET A 1 14.06 12.39 14.59
N MET A 2 14.13 13.20 13.52
CA MET A 2 13.62 12.86 12.17
C MET A 2 14.46 11.85 11.37
N SER A 3 15.71 11.60 11.75
CA SER A 3 16.63 10.71 11.01
C SER A 3 16.37 9.20 11.23
N ALA A 4 15.61 8.81 12.24
CA ALA A 4 15.39 7.39 12.57
C ALA A 4 14.17 6.77 11.85
N CYS A 5 13.18 7.56 11.43
CA CYS A 5 11.97 7.03 10.76
C CYS A 5 12.16 6.82 9.25
N ALA A 6 13.07 7.53 8.60
CA ALA A 6 13.28 7.43 7.17
C ALA A 6 13.76 6.06 6.68
N PRO A 7 14.69 5.37 7.36
CA PRO A 7 15.14 4.03 6.95
C PRO A 7 14.04 2.97 7.02
N GLU A 8 13.19 3.01 8.05
CA GLU A 8 12.08 2.04 8.20
C GLU A 8 10.98 2.27 7.17
N ALA A 9 10.62 3.52 6.90
CA ALA A 9 9.65 3.85 5.86
C ALA A 9 10.12 3.41 4.47
N TYR A 10 11.41 3.61 4.16
CA TYR A 10 11.99 3.14 2.91
C TYR A 10 12.02 1.61 2.83
N ALA A 11 12.41 0.93 3.92
CA ALA A 11 12.42 -0.52 3.97
C ALA A 11 11.02 -1.11 3.78
N HIS A 12 9.99 -0.52 4.42
CA HIS A 12 8.59 -0.85 4.22
C HIS A 12 8.18 -0.70 2.74
N ALA A 13 8.39 0.47 2.16
CA ALA A 13 8.02 0.73 0.76
C ALA A 13 8.68 -0.28 -0.20
N ARG A 14 9.94 -0.64 0.04
CA ARG A 14 10.63 -1.68 -0.75
C ARG A 14 9.98 -3.06 -0.59
N ARG A 15 9.64 -3.49 0.62
CA ARG A 15 9.01 -4.80 0.84
C ARG A 15 7.62 -4.85 0.19
N VAL A 16 6.84 -3.78 0.32
CA VAL A 16 5.54 -3.63 -0.35
C VAL A 16 5.70 -3.72 -1.87
N ALA A 17 6.63 -2.96 -2.46
CA ALA A 17 6.89 -3.00 -3.90
C ALA A 17 7.30 -4.40 -4.38
N LEU A 18 8.22 -5.07 -3.67
CA LEU A 18 8.66 -6.44 -4.02
C LEU A 18 7.51 -7.43 -3.98
N GLY A 19 6.67 -7.42 -2.94
CA GLY A 19 5.51 -8.29 -2.83
C GLY A 19 4.47 -8.01 -3.93
N ALA A 20 4.24 -6.73 -4.23
CA ALA A 20 3.33 -6.32 -5.29
C ALA A 20 3.82 -6.76 -6.69
N VAL A 21 5.12 -6.58 -6.98
CA VAL A 21 5.75 -7.04 -8.24
C VAL A 21 5.65 -8.56 -8.38
N ALA A 22 5.97 -9.31 -7.33
CA ALA A 22 5.84 -10.77 -7.35
C ALA A 22 4.40 -11.22 -7.64
N THR A 23 3.41 -10.54 -7.05
CA THR A 23 1.99 -10.80 -7.30
C THR A 23 1.61 -10.47 -8.73
N ALA A 24 2.04 -9.31 -9.25
CA ALA A 24 1.78 -8.88 -10.62
C ALA A 24 2.36 -9.86 -11.65
N GLN A 25 3.56 -10.39 -11.41
CA GLN A 25 4.19 -11.42 -12.24
C GLN A 25 3.46 -12.75 -12.18
N THR A 26 2.85 -13.11 -11.05
CA THR A 26 2.10 -14.37 -10.89
C THR A 26 0.81 -14.40 -11.73
N ILE A 27 0.31 -13.26 -12.14
CA ILE A 27 -0.85 -13.11 -13.03
C ILE A 27 -0.45 -12.66 -14.44
N ASP A 28 0.82 -12.82 -14.80
CA ASP A 28 1.38 -12.54 -16.13
C ASP A 28 1.10 -11.11 -16.61
N LEU A 29 1.17 -10.10 -15.71
CA LEU A 29 1.02 -8.71 -16.12
C LEU A 29 2.14 -8.31 -17.09
N PRO A 30 1.82 -7.53 -18.15
CA PRO A 30 2.82 -6.96 -19.05
C PRO A 30 3.85 -6.11 -18.30
N ALA A 31 5.12 -6.18 -18.71
CA ALA A 31 6.22 -5.47 -18.06
C ALA A 31 5.97 -3.98 -17.78
N PRO A 32 5.33 -3.19 -18.68
CA PRO A 32 5.01 -1.79 -18.37
C PRO A 32 4.02 -1.62 -17.21
N LEU A 33 3.11 -2.57 -17.00
CA LEU A 33 2.17 -2.53 -15.86
C LEU A 33 2.85 -2.97 -14.57
N VAL A 34 3.78 -3.93 -14.64
CA VAL A 34 4.60 -4.33 -13.49
C VAL A 34 5.44 -3.15 -13.02
N GLU A 35 6.07 -2.39 -13.93
CA GLU A 35 6.82 -1.19 -13.62
C GLU A 35 5.95 -0.13 -12.92
N GLN A 36 4.72 0.08 -13.38
CA GLN A 36 3.78 1.01 -12.73
C GLN A 36 3.42 0.56 -11.31
N VAL A 37 3.22 -0.74 -11.09
CA VAL A 37 2.97 -1.32 -9.77
C VAL A 37 4.18 -1.14 -8.86
N GLU A 38 5.40 -1.36 -9.37
CA GLU A 38 6.63 -1.14 -8.61
C GLU A 38 6.79 0.31 -8.20
N GLN A 39 6.66 1.25 -9.15
CA GLN A 39 6.75 2.69 -8.88
C GLN A 39 5.70 3.13 -7.86
N ALA A 40 4.45 2.66 -7.99
CA ALA A 40 3.39 2.99 -7.06
C ALA A 40 3.67 2.39 -5.67
N GLY A 41 4.13 1.13 -5.59
CA GLY A 41 4.51 0.49 -4.33
C GLY A 41 5.64 1.18 -3.59
N LEU A 42 6.67 1.66 -4.33
CA LEU A 42 7.78 2.42 -3.74
C LEU A 42 7.35 3.81 -3.23
N LEU A 43 6.35 4.43 -3.87
CA LEU A 43 5.97 5.83 -3.64
C LEU A 43 4.60 5.98 -2.95
N HIS A 44 3.97 4.88 -2.54
CA HIS A 44 2.60 4.89 -2.04
C HIS A 44 2.39 5.81 -0.83
N ASP A 45 3.40 5.93 0.00
CA ASP A 45 3.40 6.71 1.24
C ASP A 45 4.06 8.10 1.12
N ILE A 46 4.44 8.55 -0.09
CA ILE A 46 5.13 9.83 -0.28
C ILE A 46 4.34 11.02 0.30
N GLY A 47 3.02 10.95 0.27
CA GLY A 47 2.17 11.97 0.84
C GLY A 47 2.25 12.06 2.38
N LYS A 48 2.57 10.99 3.07
CA LYS A 48 2.79 11.00 4.54
C LYS A 48 3.99 11.86 4.91
N LEU A 49 5.07 11.80 4.11
CA LEU A 49 6.25 12.64 4.32
C LEU A 49 5.92 14.12 4.18
N ALA A 50 5.17 14.50 3.14
CA ALA A 50 4.78 15.88 2.91
C ALA A 50 3.82 16.42 4.00
N ILE A 51 2.96 15.57 4.55
CA ILE A 51 2.08 15.94 5.67
C ILE A 51 2.88 16.10 6.97
N ALA A 52 3.83 15.19 7.23
CA ALA A 52 4.68 15.27 8.42
C ALA A 52 5.52 16.55 8.44
N GLU A 53 6.07 16.98 7.30
CA GLU A 53 6.83 18.22 7.19
C GLU A 53 5.98 19.47 7.46
N ARG A 54 4.71 19.47 7.02
CA ARG A 54 3.80 20.61 7.22
C ARG A 54 3.30 20.74 8.65
N ASN A 55 3.25 19.63 9.41
CA ASN A 55 2.67 19.57 10.76
C ASN A 55 3.74 19.51 11.86
N LEU A 56 5.00 19.87 11.60
CA LEU A 56 6.09 19.91 12.59
C LEU A 56 5.97 21.10 13.57
N GLY A 57 4.79 21.30 14.14
CA GLY A 57 4.64 22.03 15.38
C GLY A 57 4.62 21.05 16.57
N PRO A 58 5.04 21.48 17.79
CA PRO A 58 5.10 20.63 18.97
C PRO A 58 3.73 20.24 19.55
N GLN A 59 2.65 20.45 18.83
CA GLN A 59 1.31 20.08 19.25
C GLN A 59 1.01 18.67 18.75
N GLU A 60 0.93 17.75 19.70
CA GLU A 60 0.43 16.41 19.57
C GLU A 60 -0.98 16.43 18.93
N LEU A 61 -1.06 16.13 17.64
CA LEU A 61 -2.33 15.91 16.97
C LEU A 61 -2.88 14.57 17.45
N HIS A 62 -3.68 14.60 18.51
CA HIS A 62 -4.35 13.42 19.04
C HIS A 62 -5.80 13.34 18.51
N GLY A 63 -6.27 12.14 18.21
CA GLY A 63 -7.67 11.87 17.90
C GLY A 63 -8.07 12.00 16.42
N ASP A 64 -9.32 12.38 16.18
CA ASP A 64 -9.97 12.36 14.86
C ASP A 64 -9.25 13.20 13.79
N LEU A 65 -8.60 14.31 14.17
CA LEU A 65 -7.86 15.17 13.25
C LEU A 65 -6.65 14.44 12.65
N HIS A 66 -5.93 13.66 13.46
CA HIS A 66 -4.82 12.84 12.97
C HIS A 66 -5.29 11.80 11.93
N ALA A 67 -6.41 11.13 12.20
CA ALA A 67 -7.01 10.17 11.28
C ALA A 67 -7.46 10.84 9.96
N VAL A 68 -8.03 12.05 10.03
CA VAL A 68 -8.42 12.83 8.84
C VAL A 68 -7.19 13.23 8.01
N LEU A 69 -6.12 13.69 8.65
CA LEU A 69 -4.87 14.04 7.97
C LEU A 69 -4.21 12.83 7.33
N LEU A 70 -4.20 11.69 8.04
CA LEU A 70 -3.69 10.45 7.47
C LEU A 70 -4.48 9.99 6.23
N ARG A 71 -5.80 10.20 6.19
CA ARG A 71 -6.60 9.90 4.99
C ARG A 71 -6.26 10.81 3.80
N GLN A 72 -5.72 12.00 4.03
CA GLN A 72 -5.34 12.91 2.95
C GLN A 72 -4.04 12.52 2.25
N HIS A 73 -3.20 11.64 2.83
CA HIS A 73 -1.89 11.34 2.26
C HIS A 73 -1.97 10.76 0.83
N VAL A 74 -2.99 9.98 0.50
CA VAL A 74 -3.15 9.44 -0.87
C VAL A 74 -3.41 10.55 -1.89
N ARG A 75 -4.17 11.59 -1.48
CA ARG A 75 -4.42 12.75 -2.33
C ARG A 75 -3.16 13.59 -2.50
N VAL A 76 -2.46 13.87 -1.42
CA VAL A 76 -1.18 14.60 -1.46
C VAL A 76 -0.15 13.82 -2.28
N GLY A 77 -0.08 12.49 -2.12
CA GLY A 77 0.77 11.63 -2.93
C GLY A 77 0.42 11.70 -4.43
N PHE A 78 -0.86 11.63 -4.76
CA PHE A 78 -1.34 11.82 -6.13
C PHE A 78 -0.91 13.17 -6.71
N ASP A 79 -1.10 14.26 -5.97
CA ASP A 79 -0.76 15.61 -6.42
C ASP A 79 0.75 15.75 -6.67
N ILE A 80 1.59 15.16 -5.81
CA ILE A 80 3.06 15.14 -5.98
C ILE A 80 3.47 14.32 -7.22
N LEU A 81 2.92 13.12 -7.39
CA LEU A 81 3.33 12.21 -8.45
C LEU A 81 2.79 12.62 -9.81
N SER A 82 1.61 13.22 -9.89
CA SER A 82 0.94 13.57 -11.16
C SER A 82 1.64 14.69 -11.93
N VAL A 83 2.46 15.51 -11.26
CA VAL A 83 3.26 16.57 -11.94
C VAL A 83 4.43 15.99 -12.72
N VAL A 84 4.82 14.74 -12.43
CA VAL A 84 5.91 14.04 -13.11
C VAL A 84 5.32 13.12 -14.19
N PRO A 85 5.54 13.42 -15.50
CA PRO A 85 4.82 12.74 -16.58
C PRO A 85 4.88 11.21 -16.56
N HIS A 86 6.04 10.62 -16.25
CA HIS A 86 6.22 9.18 -16.24
C HIS A 86 5.67 8.50 -14.96
N LEU A 87 5.27 9.27 -13.93
CA LEU A 87 4.67 8.75 -12.71
C LEU A 87 3.14 8.90 -12.65
N ARG A 88 2.50 9.44 -13.68
CA ARG A 88 1.04 9.66 -13.68
C ARG A 88 0.24 8.37 -13.50
N SER A 89 0.69 7.28 -14.11
CA SER A 89 0.05 5.97 -13.93
C SER A 89 0.20 5.48 -12.49
N ALA A 90 1.38 5.62 -11.90
CA ALA A 90 1.61 5.32 -10.49
C ALA A 90 0.76 6.22 -9.57
N ALA A 91 0.61 7.51 -9.88
CA ALA A 91 -0.26 8.42 -9.14
C ALA A 91 -1.71 7.92 -9.09
N SER A 92 -2.24 7.45 -10.23
CA SER A 92 -3.60 6.90 -10.32
C SER A 92 -3.78 5.63 -9.49
N ILE A 93 -2.73 4.86 -9.28
CA ILE A 93 -2.73 3.71 -8.37
C ILE A 93 -2.71 4.18 -6.91
N VAL A 94 -1.81 5.12 -6.58
CA VAL A 94 -1.61 5.61 -5.20
C VAL A 94 -2.87 6.25 -4.64
N ILE A 95 -3.62 7.04 -5.42
CA ILE A 95 -4.85 7.67 -4.92
C ILE A 95 -5.92 6.64 -4.55
N ALA A 96 -5.93 5.48 -5.18
CA ALA A 96 -6.91 4.42 -4.96
C ALA A 96 -6.44 3.32 -3.97
N LEU A 97 -5.30 3.51 -3.31
CA LEU A 97 -4.69 2.47 -2.47
C LEU A 97 -5.56 2.02 -1.30
N HIS A 98 -6.34 2.93 -0.74
CA HIS A 98 -7.23 2.66 0.39
C HIS A 98 -8.70 2.47 -0.01
N GLU A 99 -8.96 2.27 -1.29
CA GLU A 99 -10.25 1.76 -1.74
C GLU A 99 -10.39 0.29 -1.31
N ARG A 100 -11.64 -0.11 -1.04
CA ARG A 100 -11.95 -1.47 -0.61
C ARG A 100 -12.80 -2.16 -1.68
N TRP A 101 -12.60 -3.45 -1.81
CA TRP A 101 -13.35 -4.25 -2.78
C TRP A 101 -14.88 -4.10 -2.63
N ASP A 102 -15.36 -3.97 -1.40
CA ASP A 102 -16.78 -3.79 -1.06
C ASP A 102 -17.31 -2.35 -1.27
N GLY A 103 -16.45 -1.38 -1.61
CA GLY A 103 -16.81 0.02 -1.86
C GLY A 103 -16.87 0.91 -0.61
N PHE A 104 -16.49 0.38 0.57
CA PHE A 104 -16.42 1.17 1.81
C PHE A 104 -15.05 1.79 2.06
N GLY A 105 -14.23 1.90 1.00
CA GLY A 105 -12.92 2.55 1.03
C GLY A 105 -12.97 4.05 0.83
N TYR A 106 -11.82 4.65 0.59
CA TYR A 106 -11.66 6.08 0.32
C TYR A 106 -10.51 6.33 -0.66
N PRO A 107 -10.45 7.47 -1.37
CA PRO A 107 -11.26 8.68 -1.22
C PRO A 107 -12.55 8.69 -2.06
N ALA A 108 -12.68 7.81 -3.06
CA ALA A 108 -13.77 7.87 -4.04
C ALA A 108 -14.90 6.85 -3.78
N GLY A 109 -14.66 5.83 -2.93
CA GLY A 109 -15.60 4.75 -2.70
C GLY A 109 -15.74 3.80 -3.90
N LEU A 110 -14.66 3.61 -4.66
CA LEU A 110 -14.63 2.68 -5.80
C LEU A 110 -14.89 1.25 -5.33
N ARG A 111 -15.58 0.47 -6.17
CA ARG A 111 -15.99 -0.89 -5.84
C ARG A 111 -15.51 -1.89 -6.87
N GLY A 112 -15.01 -3.02 -6.41
CA GLY A 112 -14.67 -4.15 -7.28
C GLY A 112 -13.64 -3.76 -8.34
N ALA A 113 -13.96 -4.01 -9.61
CA ALA A 113 -13.09 -3.75 -10.74
C ALA A 113 -12.94 -2.25 -11.11
N GLU A 114 -13.70 -1.34 -10.50
CA GLU A 114 -13.49 0.10 -10.65
C GLU A 114 -12.16 0.53 -9.99
N ILE A 115 -11.69 -0.22 -8.99
CA ILE A 115 -10.40 0.02 -8.36
C ILE A 115 -9.28 -0.39 -9.34
N PRO A 116 -8.31 0.48 -9.63
CA PRO A 116 -7.17 0.14 -10.48
C PRO A 116 -6.49 -1.16 -10.03
N LEU A 117 -6.14 -2.03 -10.96
CA LEU A 117 -5.57 -3.34 -10.65
C LEU A 117 -4.31 -3.22 -9.79
N GLY A 118 -3.41 -2.27 -10.10
CA GLY A 118 -2.22 -2.02 -9.29
C GLY A 118 -2.54 -1.66 -7.84
N ALA A 119 -3.61 -0.89 -7.59
CA ALA A 119 -4.05 -0.54 -6.24
C ALA A 119 -4.55 -1.77 -5.47
N ARG A 120 -5.33 -2.65 -6.13
CA ARG A 120 -5.79 -3.93 -5.54
C ARG A 120 -4.64 -4.85 -5.16
N ILE A 121 -3.57 -4.87 -5.95
CA ILE A 121 -2.35 -5.66 -5.68
C ILE A 121 -1.57 -5.06 -4.50
N ILE A 122 -1.31 -3.74 -4.54
CA ILE A 122 -0.48 -3.07 -3.52
C ILE A 122 -1.19 -3.08 -2.16
N ALA A 123 -2.52 -2.94 -2.11
CA ALA A 123 -3.28 -2.99 -0.86
C ALA A 123 -3.05 -4.29 -0.06
N ILE A 124 -2.89 -5.42 -0.75
CA ILE A 124 -2.59 -6.71 -0.11
C ILE A 124 -1.14 -6.72 0.41
N ALA A 125 -0.19 -6.30 -0.42
CA ALA A 125 1.22 -6.28 -0.05
C ALA A 125 1.50 -5.34 1.13
N ASP A 126 0.85 -4.17 1.16
CA ASP A 126 0.92 -3.21 2.26
C ASP A 126 0.34 -3.80 3.55
N ALA A 127 -0.88 -4.35 3.48
CA ALA A 127 -1.50 -4.99 4.64
C ALA A 127 -0.65 -6.13 5.20
N TYR A 128 -0.07 -6.97 4.33
CA TYR A 128 0.81 -8.06 4.75
C TYR A 128 2.07 -7.54 5.45
N ASP A 129 2.73 -6.51 4.89
CA ASP A 129 3.91 -5.94 5.51
C ASP A 129 3.59 -5.33 6.88
N VAL A 130 2.48 -4.61 6.99
CA VAL A 130 2.00 -4.06 8.28
C VAL A 130 1.71 -5.17 9.29
N LEU A 131 1.12 -6.30 8.89
CA LEU A 131 0.82 -7.41 9.78
C LEU A 131 2.08 -8.13 10.26
N THR A 132 3.08 -8.30 9.40
CA THR A 132 4.31 -9.05 9.70
C THR A 132 5.41 -8.21 10.32
N SER A 133 5.38 -6.89 10.18
CA SER A 133 6.37 -5.98 10.74
C SER A 133 6.19 -5.81 12.25
N THR A 134 7.33 -5.86 12.99
CA THR A 134 7.37 -5.57 14.41
C THR A 134 7.46 -4.06 14.62
N CYS A 135 6.56 -3.50 15.40
CA CYS A 135 6.58 -2.10 15.83
C CYS A 135 6.86 -1.99 17.32
N ALA A 136 7.20 -0.79 17.83
CA ALA A 136 7.54 -0.54 19.23
C ALA A 136 6.51 -1.08 20.25
N TYR A 137 5.24 -1.26 19.83
CA TYR A 137 4.14 -1.68 20.71
C TYR A 137 3.49 -3.01 20.30
N ARG A 138 3.98 -3.67 19.24
CA ARG A 138 3.39 -4.91 18.70
C ARG A 138 4.44 -5.76 17.99
N SER A 139 4.57 -7.02 18.40
CA SER A 139 5.29 -8.03 17.61
C SER A 139 4.55 -8.31 16.32
N GLY A 140 5.28 -8.47 15.22
CA GLY A 140 4.72 -8.89 13.94
C GLY A 140 4.09 -10.28 14.04
N MET A 141 3.07 -10.52 13.23
CA MET A 141 2.48 -11.86 13.07
C MET A 141 3.44 -12.79 12.32
N SER A 142 3.27 -14.10 12.48
CA SER A 142 3.89 -15.05 11.57
C SER A 142 3.32 -14.86 10.16
N ARG A 143 4.08 -15.28 9.15
CA ARG A 143 3.65 -15.21 7.75
C ARG A 143 2.33 -15.94 7.49
N ASP A 144 2.18 -17.14 8.06
CA ASP A 144 0.96 -17.92 7.94
C ASP A 144 -0.24 -17.21 8.57
N ALA A 145 -0.06 -16.64 9.77
CA ALA A 145 -1.11 -15.87 10.42
C ALA A 145 -1.51 -14.63 9.60
N ALA A 146 -0.55 -13.92 9.01
CA ALA A 146 -0.82 -12.78 8.14
C ALA A 146 -1.58 -13.21 6.86
N ASN A 147 -1.18 -14.31 6.22
CA ASN A 147 -1.89 -14.85 5.06
C ASN A 147 -3.33 -15.25 5.41
N VAL A 148 -3.58 -15.81 6.59
CA VAL A 148 -4.95 -16.08 7.07
C VAL A 148 -5.78 -14.80 7.17
N GLU A 149 -5.22 -13.70 7.69
CA GLU A 149 -5.93 -12.42 7.76
C GLU A 149 -6.19 -11.82 6.36
N ILE A 150 -5.24 -11.94 5.43
CA ILE A 150 -5.45 -11.53 4.03
C ILE A 150 -6.60 -12.32 3.40
N VAL A 151 -6.66 -13.64 3.60
CA VAL A 151 -7.75 -14.50 3.10
C VAL A 151 -9.10 -14.09 3.71
N ARG A 152 -9.16 -13.77 5.00
CA ARG A 152 -10.38 -13.29 5.67
C ARG A 152 -10.90 -11.99 5.07
N GLY A 153 -10.00 -11.13 4.58
CA GLY A 153 -10.35 -9.88 3.92
C GLY A 153 -10.84 -10.02 2.48
N ALA A 154 -10.75 -11.20 1.86
CA ALA A 154 -11.18 -11.43 0.48
C ALA A 154 -12.67 -11.14 0.29
N GLY A 155 -13.01 -10.39 -0.74
CA GLY A 155 -14.39 -9.99 -1.06
C GLY A 155 -14.92 -8.79 -0.25
N THR A 156 -14.17 -8.34 0.77
CA THR A 156 -14.48 -7.13 1.54
C THR A 156 -13.38 -6.07 1.38
N TYR A 157 -12.26 -6.25 2.02
CA TYR A 157 -11.10 -5.36 1.87
C TYR A 157 -10.39 -5.58 0.55
N PHE A 158 -10.19 -6.85 0.17
CA PHE A 158 -9.32 -7.25 -0.93
C PHE A 158 -10.08 -7.94 -2.06
N ASP A 159 -9.56 -7.76 -3.27
CA ASP A 159 -9.99 -8.50 -4.44
C ASP A 159 -9.67 -10.00 -4.26
N PRO A 160 -10.69 -10.91 -4.33
CA PRO A 160 -10.46 -12.34 -4.15
C PRO A 160 -9.49 -12.96 -5.14
N ASP A 161 -9.42 -12.45 -6.37
CA ASP A 161 -8.48 -12.93 -7.39
C ASP A 161 -7.05 -12.52 -7.05
N MET A 162 -6.87 -11.29 -6.57
CA MET A 162 -5.56 -10.81 -6.15
C MET A 162 -5.08 -11.48 -4.87
N VAL A 163 -5.98 -11.83 -3.94
CA VAL A 163 -5.63 -12.66 -2.78
C VAL A 163 -5.08 -14.02 -3.23
N ARG A 164 -5.74 -14.68 -4.20
CA ARG A 164 -5.23 -15.94 -4.75
C ARG A 164 -3.85 -15.80 -5.43
N ALA A 165 -3.65 -14.69 -6.14
CA ALA A 165 -2.37 -14.39 -6.77
C ALA A 165 -1.27 -14.12 -5.73
N TRP A 166 -1.59 -13.36 -4.68
CA TRP A 166 -0.69 -13.09 -3.55
C TRP A 166 -0.20 -14.37 -2.89
N LEU A 167 -1.10 -15.29 -2.55
CA LEU A 167 -0.72 -16.55 -1.91
C LEU A 167 0.26 -17.36 -2.76
N ARG A 168 0.04 -17.45 -4.09
CA ARG A 168 0.99 -18.11 -5.00
C ARG A 168 2.34 -17.37 -5.09
N ALA A 169 2.35 -16.04 -4.95
CA ALA A 169 3.55 -15.23 -4.96
C ALA A 169 4.34 -15.38 -3.67
N SER A 170 3.66 -15.36 -2.51
CA SER A 170 4.27 -15.46 -1.19
C SER A 170 5.01 -16.79 -1.00
N ASP A 171 4.44 -17.91 -1.49
CA ASP A 171 5.10 -19.22 -1.47
C ASP A 171 6.44 -19.20 -2.23
N ARG A 172 6.53 -18.45 -3.34
CA ARG A 172 7.76 -18.34 -4.15
C ARG A 172 8.83 -17.47 -3.48
N LEU A 173 8.41 -16.42 -2.77
CA LEU A 173 9.32 -15.54 -2.03
C LEU A 173 10.00 -16.25 -0.85
N GLU A 174 9.42 -17.35 -0.35
CA GLU A 174 9.99 -18.18 0.71
C GLU A 174 11.07 -19.15 0.21
N CYS A 175 11.06 -19.49 -1.09
CA CYS A 175 11.99 -20.44 -1.69
C CYS A 175 13.24 -19.79 -2.30
N SER A 176 13.38 -18.45 -2.24
CA SER A 176 14.50 -17.68 -2.82
C SER A 176 15.38 -17.06 -1.75
#